data_61bfbeb3bbe20cb5bcf552817649e3cb
#
_entry.id   61bfbeb3bbe20cb5bcf552817649e3cb
#
_cell.length_a   1.000
_cell.length_b   1.000
_cell.length_c   1.000
_cell.angle_alpha   90.00
_cell.angle_beta   90.00
_cell.angle_gamma   90.00
#
_symmetry.space_group_name_H-M   'P 1'
#
loop_
_entity.id
_entity.type
_entity.pdbx_description
1 polymer ?
#
loop_
_entity_poly.entity_id
_entity_poly.type
_entity_poly.pdbx_seq_one_letter_code
_entity_poly.pdbx_strand_id
1 'polypeptide(L)'
;MTATNRGEISAHLVHLYRGGYSQQLQEAADLAVLEATAMLPVFTGKVAIVLDVSASTRSYGDREFCSLSQSIALLRFLEKCCQHIKVYNVGGSGNSELPMPEGDTDLATALLDALEDVPDIVAIVSDGYENTYPGDLAKIAASLPQLDIHTPVVFCHSKFTNLDDLRMRRPASELPQLEFWHQNEFPDLLLSLFSRVTGTSGEQFIREFLLKKLKSMEQELMVWTASN
;
A
#
# COMPACT_ATOMS: atom_id res chain seq x y z
N MET A 1 -17.72 14.69 -8.63
CA MET A 1 -16.52 13.82 -8.62
C MET A 1 -17.01 12.43 -8.28
N THR A 2 -16.80 11.48 -9.16
CA THR A 2 -17.18 10.10 -8.93
C THR A 2 -16.23 9.47 -7.90
N ALA A 3 -16.72 8.52 -7.12
CA ALA A 3 -15.95 7.80 -6.10
C ALA A 3 -14.68 7.08 -6.64
N THR A 4 -14.59 6.94 -7.96
CA THR A 4 -13.51 6.29 -8.70
C THR A 4 -12.31 7.18 -9.02
N ASN A 5 -12.31 8.46 -8.63
CA ASN A 5 -11.19 9.37 -8.95
C ASN A 5 -10.00 9.19 -7.99
N ARG A 6 -9.50 7.96 -7.88
CA ARG A 6 -8.32 7.59 -7.09
C ARG A 6 -7.19 7.04 -7.96
N GLY A 7 -7.39 7.14 -9.27
CA GLY A 7 -6.52 6.60 -10.28
C GLY A 7 -7.13 5.42 -11.02
N GLU A 8 -6.54 5.08 -12.14
CA GLU A 8 -7.05 4.11 -13.10
C GLU A 8 -7.09 2.69 -12.53
N ILE A 9 -6.04 2.27 -11.82
CA ILE A 9 -5.96 0.95 -11.17
C ILE A 9 -7.12 0.77 -10.19
N SER A 10 -7.31 1.73 -9.28
CA SER A 10 -8.40 1.68 -8.30
C SER A 10 -9.78 1.73 -8.96
N ALA A 11 -9.93 2.48 -10.06
CA ALA A 11 -11.19 2.56 -10.80
C ALA A 11 -11.59 1.20 -11.38
N HIS A 12 -10.67 0.49 -12.03
CA HIS A 12 -10.92 -0.86 -12.55
C HIS A 12 -11.27 -1.84 -11.42
N LEU A 13 -10.57 -1.78 -10.29
CA LEU A 13 -10.85 -2.63 -9.13
C LEU A 13 -12.23 -2.37 -8.53
N VAL A 14 -12.66 -1.09 -8.40
CA VAL A 14 -14.02 -0.76 -7.95
C VAL A 14 -15.07 -1.35 -8.87
N HIS A 15 -14.86 -1.30 -10.18
CA HIS A 15 -15.78 -1.91 -11.13
C HIS A 15 -15.81 -3.44 -11.03
N LEU A 16 -14.67 -4.09 -10.80
CA LEU A 16 -14.59 -5.53 -10.54
C LEU A 16 -15.38 -5.92 -9.29
N TYR A 17 -15.21 -5.18 -8.19
CA TYR A 17 -15.94 -5.44 -6.94
C TYR A 17 -17.45 -5.24 -7.08
N ARG A 18 -17.89 -4.19 -7.79
CA ARG A 18 -19.31 -3.86 -7.95
C ARG A 18 -20.02 -4.66 -9.03
N GLY A 19 -19.33 -4.94 -10.13
CA GLY A 19 -19.89 -5.59 -11.32
C GLY A 19 -19.63 -7.09 -11.41
N GLY A 20 -18.80 -7.64 -10.50
CA GLY A 20 -18.30 -9.00 -10.57
C GLY A 20 -17.11 -9.16 -11.54
N TYR A 21 -16.62 -10.39 -11.62
CA TYR A 21 -15.42 -10.70 -12.41
C TYR A 21 -15.61 -10.35 -13.90
N SER A 22 -14.62 -9.65 -14.47
CA SER A 22 -14.51 -9.35 -15.89
C SER A 22 -13.04 -9.45 -16.29
N GLN A 23 -12.73 -10.35 -17.20
CA GLN A 23 -11.37 -10.54 -17.71
C GLN A 23 -10.81 -9.24 -18.32
N GLN A 24 -11.62 -8.49 -19.06
CA GLN A 24 -11.20 -7.23 -19.67
C GLN A 24 -10.82 -6.17 -18.62
N LEU A 25 -11.59 -6.06 -17.52
CA LEU A 25 -11.27 -5.14 -16.43
C LEU A 25 -10.03 -5.58 -15.66
N GLN A 26 -9.84 -6.89 -15.51
CA GLN A 26 -8.63 -7.43 -14.87
C GLN A 26 -7.39 -7.10 -15.71
N GLU A 27 -7.42 -7.38 -17.01
CA GLU A 27 -6.33 -7.08 -17.94
C GLU A 27 -6.04 -5.57 -18.01
N ALA A 28 -7.08 -4.73 -17.98
CA ALA A 28 -6.92 -3.27 -17.94
C ALA A 28 -6.27 -2.80 -16.63
N ALA A 29 -6.67 -3.37 -15.49
CA ALA A 29 -6.03 -3.06 -14.20
C ALA A 29 -4.54 -3.46 -14.19
N ASP A 30 -4.22 -4.65 -14.72
CA ASP A 30 -2.86 -5.17 -14.79
C ASP A 30 -1.99 -4.32 -15.73
N LEU A 31 -2.53 -3.89 -16.87
CA LEU A 31 -1.85 -2.96 -17.78
C LEU A 31 -1.57 -1.61 -17.10
N ALA A 32 -2.56 -1.04 -16.42
CA ALA A 32 -2.39 0.22 -15.69
C ALA A 32 -1.30 0.12 -14.58
N VAL A 33 -1.20 -1.03 -13.91
CA VAL A 33 -0.12 -1.29 -12.94
C VAL A 33 1.24 -1.35 -13.65
N LEU A 34 1.34 -2.07 -14.78
CA LEU A 34 2.60 -2.17 -15.55
C LEU A 34 3.08 -0.79 -16.03
N GLU A 35 2.17 0.03 -16.56
CA GLU A 35 2.50 1.39 -17.02
C GLU A 35 2.95 2.28 -15.85
N ALA A 36 2.22 2.26 -14.74
CA ALA A 36 2.53 3.07 -13.57
C ALA A 36 3.87 2.68 -12.90
N THR A 37 4.32 1.42 -13.05
CA THR A 37 5.56 0.92 -12.43
C THR A 37 6.76 0.86 -13.38
N ALA A 38 6.56 1.08 -14.69
CA ALA A 38 7.57 0.89 -15.75
C ALA A 38 8.91 1.61 -15.48
N MET A 39 8.86 2.79 -14.90
CA MET A 39 10.02 3.63 -14.62
C MET A 39 10.54 3.48 -13.18
N LEU A 40 9.94 2.63 -12.35
CA LEU A 40 10.37 2.46 -10.97
C LEU A 40 11.48 1.40 -10.84
N PRO A 41 12.39 1.52 -9.86
CA PRO A 41 13.33 0.46 -9.52
C PRO A 41 12.62 -0.69 -8.83
N VAL A 42 13.28 -1.85 -8.79
CA VAL A 42 12.82 -3.03 -8.04
C VAL A 42 13.55 -3.08 -6.69
N PHE A 43 12.78 -3.16 -5.62
CA PHE A 43 13.33 -3.39 -4.29
C PHE A 43 13.68 -4.87 -4.12
N THR A 44 14.92 -5.16 -3.70
CA THR A 44 15.44 -6.54 -3.62
C THR A 44 15.34 -7.16 -2.23
N GLY A 45 14.99 -6.38 -1.21
CA GLY A 45 14.77 -6.88 0.15
C GLY A 45 13.43 -7.60 0.31
N LYS A 46 13.23 -8.20 1.48
CA LYS A 46 11.99 -8.89 1.83
C LYS A 46 10.97 -7.90 2.38
N VAL A 47 9.80 -7.85 1.77
CA VAL A 47 8.67 -7.00 2.19
C VAL A 47 7.55 -7.87 2.73
N ALA A 48 7.07 -7.57 3.93
CA ALA A 48 5.83 -8.12 4.45
C ALA A 48 4.73 -7.05 4.38
N ILE A 49 3.56 -7.42 3.87
CA ILE A 49 2.38 -6.56 3.81
C ILE A 49 1.31 -7.13 4.71
N VAL A 50 0.94 -6.40 5.76
CA VAL A 50 -0.27 -6.65 6.53
C VAL A 50 -1.39 -5.91 5.82
N LEU A 51 -2.26 -6.63 5.12
CA LEU A 51 -3.32 -6.06 4.29
C LEU A 51 -4.67 -6.18 4.98
N ASP A 52 -5.25 -5.05 5.30
CA ASP A 52 -6.59 -5.00 5.87
C ASP A 52 -7.64 -5.17 4.76
N VAL A 53 -8.33 -6.30 4.83
CA VAL A 53 -9.48 -6.68 4.01
C VAL A 53 -10.70 -7.01 4.89
N SER A 54 -10.77 -6.40 6.06
CA SER A 54 -11.89 -6.53 6.98
C SER A 54 -13.15 -5.82 6.46
N ALA A 55 -14.28 -6.08 7.10
CA ALA A 55 -15.58 -5.57 6.68
C ALA A 55 -15.63 -4.04 6.60
N SER A 56 -14.86 -3.30 7.41
CA SER A 56 -14.82 -1.83 7.41
C SER A 56 -14.31 -1.25 6.08
N THR A 57 -13.40 -1.95 5.41
CA THR A 57 -12.78 -1.50 4.14
C THR A 57 -13.75 -1.47 2.97
N ARG A 58 -14.91 -2.15 3.09
CA ARG A 58 -15.97 -2.12 2.08
C ARG A 58 -16.51 -0.71 1.87
N SER A 59 -16.69 0.08 2.95
CA SER A 59 -17.42 1.35 2.91
C SER A 59 -18.85 1.20 2.37
N TYR A 60 -19.58 2.30 2.16
CA TYR A 60 -20.99 2.28 1.73
C TYR A 60 -21.31 3.37 0.73
N GLY A 61 -22.41 3.17 -0.02
CA GLY A 61 -22.92 4.13 -1.00
C GLY A 61 -21.93 4.38 -2.13
N ASP A 62 -21.77 5.62 -2.54
CA ASP A 62 -20.88 6.00 -3.65
C ASP A 62 -19.41 5.64 -3.42
N ARG A 63 -19.03 5.40 -2.16
CA ARG A 63 -17.65 5.03 -1.77
C ARG A 63 -17.45 3.53 -1.57
N GLU A 64 -18.47 2.72 -1.84
CA GLU A 64 -18.40 1.28 -1.68
C GLU A 64 -17.21 0.72 -2.46
N PHE A 65 -16.38 -0.09 -1.80
CA PHE A 65 -15.12 -0.67 -2.26
C PHE A 65 -13.99 0.32 -2.61
N CYS A 66 -14.17 1.62 -2.43
CA CYS A 66 -13.13 2.59 -2.82
C CYS A 66 -11.85 2.47 -1.98
N SER A 67 -11.99 2.32 -0.65
CA SER A 67 -10.84 2.16 0.25
C SER A 67 -10.11 0.84 -0.03
N LEU A 68 -10.85 -0.26 -0.06
CA LEU A 68 -10.31 -1.58 -0.39
C LEU A 68 -9.60 -1.60 -1.75
N SER A 69 -10.26 -1.08 -2.80
CA SER A 69 -9.67 -1.04 -4.15
C SER A 69 -8.36 -0.26 -4.18
N GLN A 70 -8.22 0.77 -3.37
CA GLN A 70 -6.99 1.53 -3.28
C GLN A 70 -5.89 0.77 -2.53
N SER A 71 -6.23 0.05 -1.47
CA SER A 71 -5.29 -0.82 -0.76
C SER A 71 -4.80 -1.95 -1.66
N ILE A 72 -5.70 -2.58 -2.43
CA ILE A 72 -5.34 -3.60 -3.44
C ILE A 72 -4.51 -2.99 -4.58
N ALA A 73 -4.83 -1.77 -5.03
CA ALA A 73 -4.03 -1.08 -6.05
C ALA A 73 -2.59 -0.85 -5.56
N LEU A 74 -2.41 -0.42 -4.31
CA LEU A 74 -1.08 -0.29 -3.71
C LEU A 74 -0.37 -1.63 -3.60
N LEU A 75 -1.08 -2.70 -3.17
CA LEU A 75 -0.51 -4.04 -3.12
C LEU A 75 0.02 -4.48 -4.50
N ARG A 76 -0.80 -4.40 -5.55
CA ARG A 76 -0.39 -4.77 -6.91
C ARG A 76 0.80 -3.95 -7.43
N PHE A 77 0.83 -2.67 -7.05
CA PHE A 77 1.94 -1.79 -7.36
C PHE A 77 3.24 -2.24 -6.65
N LEU A 78 3.15 -2.60 -5.37
CA LEU A 78 4.27 -3.15 -4.59
C LEU A 78 4.74 -4.50 -5.16
N GLU A 79 3.83 -5.39 -5.55
CA GLU A 79 4.16 -6.68 -6.16
C GLU A 79 5.00 -6.54 -7.44
N LYS A 80 4.81 -5.47 -8.21
CA LYS A 80 5.64 -5.18 -9.39
C LYS A 80 6.99 -4.53 -9.06
N CYS A 81 7.06 -3.82 -7.93
CA CYS A 81 8.26 -3.10 -7.49
C CYS A 81 9.11 -3.86 -6.47
N CYS A 82 8.71 -5.06 -6.02
CA CYS A 82 9.43 -5.86 -5.02
C CYS A 82 9.75 -7.25 -5.56
N GLN A 83 10.98 -7.71 -5.30
CA GLN A 83 11.41 -9.05 -5.68
C GLN A 83 10.86 -10.12 -4.75
N HIS A 84 10.76 -9.81 -3.46
CA HIS A 84 10.29 -10.72 -2.41
C HIS A 84 9.23 -10.03 -1.58
N ILE A 85 7.97 -10.44 -1.77
CA ILE A 85 6.84 -9.90 -1.05
C ILE A 85 5.99 -11.05 -0.48
N LYS A 86 5.52 -10.90 0.75
CA LYS A 86 4.56 -11.80 1.38
C LYS A 86 3.42 -10.99 1.99
N VAL A 87 2.20 -11.45 1.78
CA VAL A 87 0.97 -10.76 2.20
C VAL A 87 0.32 -11.55 3.34
N TYR A 88 -0.08 -10.83 4.38
CA TYR A 88 -0.81 -11.30 5.55
C TYR A 88 -2.15 -10.57 5.59
N ASN A 89 -3.21 -11.27 5.21
CA ASN A 89 -4.54 -10.68 5.18
C ASN A 89 -5.15 -10.60 6.58
N VAL A 90 -5.76 -9.46 6.89
CA VAL A 90 -6.57 -9.25 8.08
C VAL A 90 -8.03 -9.27 7.66
N GLY A 91 -8.78 -10.27 8.12
CA GLY A 91 -10.12 -10.53 7.62
C GLY A 91 -10.13 -11.02 6.17
N GLY A 92 -11.24 -10.79 5.49
CA GLY A 92 -11.43 -11.14 4.08
C GLY A 92 -11.84 -12.58 3.85
N SER A 93 -12.46 -12.81 2.70
CA SER A 93 -12.84 -14.13 2.21
C SER A 93 -12.67 -14.23 0.68
N GLY A 94 -12.70 -15.44 0.15
CA GLY A 94 -12.65 -15.67 -1.29
C GLY A 94 -11.23 -15.75 -1.88
N ASN A 95 -11.08 -15.27 -3.10
CA ASN A 95 -9.81 -15.35 -3.86
C ASN A 95 -8.80 -14.30 -3.36
N SER A 96 -7.54 -14.70 -3.22
CA SER A 96 -6.43 -13.82 -2.83
C SER A 96 -6.18 -12.65 -3.79
N GLU A 97 -6.51 -12.80 -5.09
CA GLU A 97 -6.33 -11.74 -6.09
C GLU A 97 -7.39 -10.62 -5.97
N LEU A 98 -8.59 -10.96 -5.51
CA LEU A 98 -9.70 -10.03 -5.30
C LEU A 98 -10.45 -10.43 -4.02
N PRO A 99 -9.84 -10.27 -2.83
CA PRO A 99 -10.45 -10.69 -1.58
C PRO A 99 -11.69 -9.86 -1.27
N MET A 100 -12.77 -10.52 -0.86
CA MET A 100 -14.00 -9.83 -0.43
C MET A 100 -13.85 -9.33 1.00
N PRO A 101 -14.24 -8.09 1.30
CA PRO A 101 -14.10 -7.52 2.63
C PRO A 101 -15.07 -8.17 3.62
N GLU A 102 -14.52 -8.86 4.61
CA GLU A 102 -15.28 -9.61 5.61
C GLU A 102 -14.50 -9.75 6.92
N GLY A 103 -15.20 -9.97 8.02
CA GLY A 103 -14.61 -10.19 9.33
C GLY A 103 -14.12 -8.94 10.02
N ASP A 104 -13.49 -9.17 11.17
CA ASP A 104 -12.98 -8.12 12.05
C ASP A 104 -11.53 -7.75 11.72
N THR A 105 -11.10 -6.59 12.25
CA THR A 105 -9.76 -6.05 12.02
C THR A 105 -8.85 -6.39 13.22
N ASP A 106 -7.99 -7.40 13.05
CA ASP A 106 -6.92 -7.77 13.99
C ASP A 106 -5.55 -7.52 13.34
N LEU A 107 -5.10 -6.26 13.39
CA LEU A 107 -3.81 -5.86 12.83
C LEU A 107 -2.64 -6.37 13.68
N ALA A 108 -2.87 -6.54 14.98
CA ALA A 108 -1.85 -6.93 15.93
C ALA A 108 -1.32 -8.33 15.68
N THR A 109 -2.22 -9.32 15.56
CA THR A 109 -1.85 -10.72 15.26
C THR A 109 -1.17 -10.83 13.90
N ALA A 110 -1.71 -10.18 12.86
CA ALA A 110 -1.12 -10.21 11.54
C ALA A 110 0.28 -9.54 11.48
N LEU A 111 0.53 -8.51 12.29
CA LEU A 111 1.86 -7.93 12.43
C LEU A 111 2.85 -8.92 13.05
N LEU A 112 2.45 -9.66 14.08
CA LEU A 112 3.29 -10.69 14.70
C LEU A 112 3.64 -11.79 13.70
N ASP A 113 2.65 -12.31 12.97
CA ASP A 113 2.86 -13.33 11.93
C ASP A 113 3.82 -12.82 10.83
N ALA A 114 3.69 -11.53 10.46
CA ALA A 114 4.58 -10.91 9.48
C ALA A 114 6.03 -10.81 9.97
N LEU A 115 6.24 -10.50 11.24
CA LEU A 115 7.57 -10.36 11.85
C LEU A 115 8.29 -11.70 12.03
N GLU A 116 7.56 -12.83 12.16
CA GLU A 116 8.16 -14.18 12.24
C GLU A 116 8.98 -14.54 10.99
N ASP A 117 8.63 -14.02 9.83
CA ASP A 117 9.39 -14.24 8.58
C ASP A 117 10.65 -13.39 8.45
N VAL A 118 10.96 -12.57 9.45
CA VAL A 118 12.14 -11.67 9.49
C VAL A 118 12.24 -10.85 8.20
N PRO A 119 11.25 -10.00 7.89
CA PRO A 119 11.30 -9.15 6.71
C PRO A 119 12.24 -7.95 6.94
N ASP A 120 12.71 -7.34 5.84
CA ASP A 120 13.47 -6.08 5.90
C ASP A 120 12.57 -4.89 6.23
N ILE A 121 11.27 -5.00 5.96
CA ILE A 121 10.25 -4.01 6.29
C ILE A 121 8.86 -4.63 6.33
N VAL A 122 8.01 -4.11 7.23
CA VAL A 122 6.57 -4.41 7.26
C VAL A 122 5.79 -3.15 6.91
N ALA A 123 4.88 -3.24 5.94
CA ALA A 123 3.89 -2.20 5.64
C ALA A 123 2.49 -2.69 6.05
N ILE A 124 1.85 -1.97 6.96
CA ILE A 124 0.44 -2.20 7.33
C ILE A 124 -0.41 -1.31 6.44
N VAL A 125 -1.22 -1.90 5.58
CA VAL A 125 -2.11 -1.18 4.65
C VAL A 125 -3.54 -1.33 5.12
N SER A 126 -4.12 -0.26 5.69
CA SER A 126 -5.44 -0.28 6.32
C SER A 126 -6.15 1.06 6.20
N ASP A 127 -7.46 1.08 6.40
CA ASP A 127 -8.24 2.31 6.59
C ASP A 127 -8.10 2.90 8.00
N GLY A 128 -7.40 2.18 8.91
CA GLY A 128 -7.03 2.62 10.25
C GLY A 128 -8.03 2.29 11.35
N TYR A 129 -9.05 1.48 11.08
CA TYR A 129 -9.90 0.94 12.14
C TYR A 129 -9.27 -0.33 12.73
N GLU A 130 -9.26 -0.43 14.05
CA GLU A 130 -8.88 -1.62 14.81
C GLU A 130 -10.08 -2.03 15.65
N ASN A 131 -10.77 -3.09 15.25
CA ASN A 131 -12.03 -3.51 15.85
C ASN A 131 -11.85 -4.65 16.85
N THR A 132 -10.89 -5.55 16.60
CA THR A 132 -10.53 -6.64 17.48
C THR A 132 -9.37 -6.18 18.35
N TYR A 133 -9.53 -6.23 19.66
CA TYR A 133 -8.53 -5.83 20.65
C TYR A 133 -7.95 -4.41 20.41
N PRO A 134 -8.78 -3.34 20.42
CA PRO A 134 -8.32 -1.99 20.17
C PRO A 134 -7.16 -1.58 21.08
N GLY A 135 -6.07 -1.09 20.48
CA GLY A 135 -4.85 -0.68 21.18
C GLY A 135 -3.78 -1.77 21.29
N ASP A 136 -4.03 -3.00 20.84
CA ASP A 136 -3.00 -4.05 20.88
C ASP A 136 -1.92 -3.82 19.84
N LEU A 137 -2.24 -3.28 18.67
CA LEU A 137 -1.24 -2.86 17.69
C LEU A 137 -0.24 -1.83 18.29
N ALA A 138 -0.74 -0.83 19.01
CA ALA A 138 0.11 0.15 19.68
C ALA A 138 1.00 -0.49 20.75
N LYS A 139 0.49 -1.44 21.54
CA LYS A 139 1.28 -2.16 22.54
C LYS A 139 2.39 -2.98 21.91
N ILE A 140 2.09 -3.69 20.82
CA ILE A 140 3.10 -4.46 20.07
C ILE A 140 4.15 -3.50 19.52
N ALA A 141 3.76 -2.46 18.82
CA ALA A 141 4.68 -1.47 18.26
C ALA A 141 5.64 -0.90 19.32
N ALA A 142 5.12 -0.55 20.51
CA ALA A 142 5.93 -0.05 21.62
C ALA A 142 6.87 -1.11 22.23
N SER A 143 6.55 -2.40 22.06
CA SER A 143 7.34 -3.52 22.63
C SER A 143 8.46 -3.99 21.69
N LEU A 144 8.40 -3.73 20.39
CA LEU A 144 9.39 -4.22 19.42
C LEU A 144 10.83 -3.84 19.78
N PRO A 145 11.16 -2.57 20.14
CA PRO A 145 12.51 -2.22 20.52
C PRO A 145 12.99 -2.92 21.78
N GLN A 146 12.08 -3.25 22.71
CA GLN A 146 12.40 -3.94 23.97
C GLN A 146 12.76 -5.41 23.74
N LEU A 147 12.27 -5.98 22.62
CA LEU A 147 12.54 -7.34 22.17
C LEU A 147 13.69 -7.42 21.15
N ASP A 148 14.44 -6.33 20.97
CA ASP A 148 15.53 -6.22 19.98
C ASP A 148 15.05 -6.45 18.52
N ILE A 149 13.79 -6.15 18.24
CA ILE A 149 13.20 -6.23 16.91
C ILE A 149 13.31 -4.86 16.25
N HIS A 150 14.20 -4.75 15.27
CA HIS A 150 14.53 -3.49 14.58
C HIS A 150 13.93 -3.38 13.17
N THR A 151 13.15 -4.38 12.75
CA THR A 151 12.42 -4.33 11.47
C THR A 151 11.54 -3.09 11.43
N PRO A 152 11.73 -2.18 10.45
CA PRO A 152 10.85 -1.03 10.29
C PRO A 152 9.41 -1.48 10.03
N VAL A 153 8.48 -0.97 10.83
CA VAL A 153 7.03 -1.16 10.63
C VAL A 153 6.43 0.20 10.28
N VAL A 154 5.71 0.27 9.17
CA VAL A 154 5.14 1.53 8.66
C VAL A 154 3.63 1.35 8.46
N PHE A 155 2.84 2.29 8.94
CA PHE A 155 1.41 2.30 8.72
C PHE A 155 1.07 3.12 7.47
N CYS A 156 0.45 2.48 6.47
CA CYS A 156 0.04 3.06 5.21
C CYS A 156 -1.48 3.21 5.20
N HIS A 157 -1.97 4.43 5.42
CA HIS A 157 -3.38 4.74 5.50
C HIS A 157 -4.04 4.92 4.13
N SER A 158 -5.02 4.08 3.83
CA SER A 158 -5.96 4.32 2.72
C SER A 158 -7.01 5.35 3.15
N LYS A 159 -6.91 6.56 2.63
CA LYS A 159 -7.83 7.66 2.98
C LYS A 159 -9.20 7.49 2.32
N PHE A 160 -10.25 7.87 3.02
CA PHE A 160 -11.61 7.90 2.45
C PHE A 160 -11.81 9.05 1.47
N THR A 161 -11.12 10.17 1.71
CA THR A 161 -11.08 11.34 0.83
C THR A 161 -9.71 11.99 0.90
N ASN A 162 -9.38 12.87 -0.06
CA ASN A 162 -8.13 13.64 -0.02
C ASN A 162 -8.05 14.61 1.18
N LEU A 163 -9.19 14.99 1.76
CA LEU A 163 -9.29 15.88 2.92
C LEU A 163 -9.44 15.10 4.25
N ASP A 164 -9.36 13.78 4.21
CA ASP A 164 -9.45 12.94 5.40
C ASP A 164 -8.25 13.17 6.31
N ASP A 165 -8.50 13.58 7.55
CA ASP A 165 -7.45 13.92 8.53
C ASP A 165 -7.03 12.74 9.43
N LEU A 166 -7.66 11.59 9.29
CA LEU A 166 -7.36 10.33 9.98
C LEU A 166 -7.34 10.41 11.54
N ARG A 167 -7.88 11.47 12.14
CA ARG A 167 -7.73 11.73 13.59
C ARG A 167 -8.08 10.56 14.48
N MET A 168 -9.18 9.88 14.17
CA MET A 168 -9.71 8.76 14.95
C MET A 168 -9.22 7.38 14.46
N ARG A 169 -8.43 7.35 13.41
CA ARG A 169 -8.04 6.12 12.73
C ARG A 169 -6.52 5.94 12.67
N ARG A 170 -5.85 6.17 13.80
CA ARG A 170 -4.40 5.96 13.99
C ARG A 170 -4.17 4.99 15.14
N PRO A 171 -4.38 3.67 14.93
CA PRO A 171 -4.36 2.68 16.00
C PRO A 171 -2.98 2.54 16.67
N ALA A 172 -1.91 2.91 15.97
CA ALA A 172 -0.55 2.93 16.51
C ALA A 172 0.18 4.19 16.03
N SER A 173 -0.05 5.31 16.74
CA SER A 173 0.53 6.62 16.39
C SER A 173 2.05 6.68 16.51
N GLU A 174 2.67 5.75 17.23
CA GLU A 174 4.11 5.60 17.42
C GLU A 174 4.80 5.09 16.15
N LEU A 175 4.08 4.34 15.30
CA LEU A 175 4.60 3.90 14.02
C LEU A 175 4.71 5.09 13.05
N PRO A 176 5.69 5.08 12.14
CA PRO A 176 5.69 5.99 11.01
C PRO A 176 4.41 5.86 10.19
N GLN A 177 3.78 6.99 9.87
CA GLN A 177 2.51 7.05 9.16
C GLN A 177 2.73 7.55 7.74
N LEU A 178 2.26 6.82 6.73
CA LEU A 178 2.15 7.25 5.35
C LEU A 178 0.67 7.27 4.97
N GLU A 179 0.26 8.30 4.26
CA GLU A 179 -1.13 8.47 3.85
C GLU A 179 -1.20 8.46 2.33
N PHE A 180 -2.22 7.84 1.77
CA PHE A 180 -2.43 7.85 0.33
C PHE A 180 -3.92 7.90 -0.02
N TRP A 181 -4.23 8.58 -1.11
CA TRP A 181 -5.57 8.70 -1.65
C TRP A 181 -5.62 8.48 -3.16
N HIS A 182 -4.53 8.80 -3.90
CA HIS A 182 -4.46 8.65 -5.34
C HIS A 182 -3.22 7.85 -5.75
N GLN A 183 -3.33 7.03 -6.82
CA GLN A 183 -2.22 6.19 -7.29
C GLN A 183 -0.95 6.97 -7.66
N ASN A 184 -1.05 8.24 -8.02
CA ASN A 184 0.11 9.08 -8.31
C ASN A 184 1.00 9.34 -7.09
N GLU A 185 0.51 9.06 -5.88
CA GLU A 185 1.26 9.16 -4.63
C GLU A 185 2.09 7.90 -4.34
N PHE A 186 1.82 6.79 -5.04
CA PHE A 186 2.48 5.51 -4.79
C PHE A 186 4.00 5.54 -4.99
N PRO A 187 4.57 6.19 -6.04
CA PRO A 187 6.02 6.28 -6.18
C PRO A 187 6.72 6.95 -4.99
N ASP A 188 6.17 8.07 -4.50
CA ASP A 188 6.71 8.78 -3.35
C ASP A 188 6.48 8.01 -2.03
N LEU A 189 5.37 7.27 -1.94
CA LEU A 189 5.10 6.35 -0.82
C LEU A 189 6.15 5.22 -0.80
N LEU A 190 6.46 4.60 -1.93
CA LEU A 190 7.51 3.58 -2.02
C LEU A 190 8.88 4.12 -1.62
N LEU A 191 9.23 5.32 -2.10
CA LEU A 191 10.48 5.98 -1.71
C LEU A 191 10.53 6.18 -0.19
N SER A 192 9.44 6.67 0.40
CA SER A 192 9.32 6.90 1.84
C SER A 192 9.35 5.59 2.64
N LEU A 193 8.77 4.52 2.11
CA LEU A 193 8.74 3.20 2.71
C LEU A 193 10.16 2.60 2.73
N PHE A 194 10.79 2.46 1.57
CA PHE A 194 12.08 1.78 1.43
C PHE A 194 13.28 2.60 1.93
N SER A 195 13.13 3.92 2.10
CA SER A 195 14.15 4.75 2.77
C SER A 195 14.34 4.42 4.25
N ARG A 196 13.44 3.66 4.84
CA ARG A 196 13.52 3.20 6.24
C ARG A 196 14.27 1.89 6.40
N VAL A 197 14.50 1.18 5.29
CA VAL A 197 15.27 -0.06 5.30
C VAL A 197 16.76 0.28 5.38
N THR A 198 17.40 -0.18 6.44
CA THR A 198 18.85 -0.05 6.61
C THR A 198 19.60 -1.09 5.79
N GLY A 199 20.75 -0.71 5.20
CA GLY A 199 21.59 -1.60 4.43
C GLY A 199 21.40 -1.48 2.92
N THR A 200 22.02 -2.43 2.19
CA THR A 200 22.27 -2.32 0.75
C THR A 200 21.00 -2.23 -0.10
N SER A 201 19.93 -2.96 0.26
CA SER A 201 18.69 -2.98 -0.53
C SER A 201 17.95 -1.63 -0.49
N GLY A 202 17.89 -0.98 0.68
CA GLY A 202 17.30 0.35 0.82
C GLY A 202 18.10 1.42 0.08
N GLU A 203 19.42 1.45 0.29
CA GLU A 203 20.30 2.42 -0.35
C GLU A 203 20.28 2.28 -1.88
N GLN A 204 20.32 1.05 -2.40
CA GLN A 204 20.26 0.78 -3.82
C GLN A 204 18.95 1.26 -4.42
N PHE A 205 17.81 0.95 -3.78
CA PHE A 205 16.51 1.39 -4.25
C PHE A 205 16.43 2.92 -4.35
N ILE A 206 16.83 3.63 -3.29
CA ILE A 206 16.82 5.10 -3.26
C ILE A 206 17.68 5.66 -4.39
N ARG A 207 18.90 5.16 -4.55
CA ARG A 207 19.83 5.60 -5.59
C ARG A 207 19.22 5.41 -6.98
N GLU A 208 18.69 4.23 -7.27
CA GLU A 208 18.09 3.94 -8.58
C GLU A 208 16.84 4.78 -8.83
N PHE A 209 16.00 4.98 -7.81
CA PHE A 209 14.81 5.83 -7.89
C PHE A 209 15.18 7.27 -8.28
N LEU A 210 16.14 7.85 -7.56
CA LEU A 210 16.59 9.22 -7.82
C LEU A 210 17.24 9.37 -9.20
N LEU A 211 18.05 8.40 -9.63
CA LEU A 211 18.67 8.42 -10.96
C LEU A 211 17.63 8.33 -12.09
N LYS A 212 16.60 7.49 -11.94
CA LYS A 212 15.51 7.38 -12.92
C LYS A 212 14.68 8.66 -12.97
N LYS A 213 14.38 9.26 -11.80
CA LYS A 213 13.65 10.54 -11.72
C LYS A 213 14.43 11.67 -12.38
N LEU A 214 15.74 11.78 -12.16
CA LEU A 214 16.60 12.76 -12.82
C LEU A 214 16.60 12.61 -14.34
N LYS A 215 16.72 11.39 -14.85
CA LYS A 215 16.69 11.13 -16.31
C LYS A 215 15.34 11.52 -16.93
N SER A 216 14.22 11.25 -16.24
CA SER A 216 12.90 11.68 -16.71
C SER A 216 12.80 13.20 -16.80
N MET A 217 13.26 13.92 -15.78
CA MET A 217 13.27 15.39 -15.78
C MET A 217 14.17 15.97 -16.88
N GLU A 218 15.33 15.37 -17.15
CA GLU A 218 16.21 15.78 -18.24
C GLU A 218 15.54 15.61 -19.61
N GLN A 219 14.83 14.48 -19.81
CA GLN A 219 14.08 14.23 -21.06
C GLN A 219 12.95 15.23 -21.25
N GLU A 220 12.19 15.54 -20.22
CA GLU A 220 11.12 16.55 -20.26
C GLU A 220 11.67 17.94 -20.61
N LEU A 221 12.80 18.33 -20.02
CA LEU A 221 13.50 19.58 -20.33
C LEU A 221 13.96 19.64 -21.78
N MET A 222 14.53 18.56 -22.32
CA MET A 222 14.95 18.49 -23.72
C MET A 222 13.78 18.61 -24.68
N VAL A 223 12.65 17.97 -24.38
CA VAL A 223 11.42 18.10 -25.21
C VAL A 223 10.89 19.51 -25.17
N TRP A 224 10.86 20.13 -23.98
CA TRP A 224 10.40 21.53 -23.84
C TRP A 224 11.29 22.52 -24.59
N THR A 225 12.62 22.37 -24.52
CA THR A 225 13.59 23.24 -25.23
C THR A 225 13.57 23.04 -26.75
N ALA A 226 13.19 21.86 -27.25
CA ALA A 226 13.07 21.58 -28.68
C ALA A 226 11.74 22.09 -29.28
N SER A 227 10.74 22.40 -28.43
CA SER A 227 9.40 22.82 -28.84
C SER A 227 9.20 24.36 -28.74
N ASN A 228 10.16 25.08 -28.20
CA ASN A 228 10.19 26.54 -28.10
C ASN A 228 11.39 27.12 -28.84
#